data_46cdb87fb26778b56b49d5b34e10e7c6
#
_entry.id   46cdb87fb26778b56b49d5b34e10e7c6
#
_cell.length_a   1.000
_cell.length_b   1.000
_cell.length_c   1.000
_cell.angle_alpha   90.00
_cell.angle_beta   90.00
_cell.angle_gamma   90.00
#
_symmetry.space_group_name_H-M   'P 1'
#
loop_
_entity.id
_entity.type
_entity.pdbx_description
1 polymer ?
#
loop_
_entity_poly.entity_id
_entity_poly.type
_entity_poly.pdbx_seq_one_letter_code
_entity_poly.pdbx_strand_id
1 'polypeptide(L)'
;MSSTPLSRRSRSAIYIAVFLTFIDNFALLPVIGPRAQELGGTPFLVGIAIAAYSLANLAFNLIGGALADRLGRRRVVVAALVISPLAIAVYALADSLPLFLTARVVHGASGGVLAAALFALLGDVAAPGERGKTLGRAGALIGVAAVVGPAGSALVANAAGINAVFLGLALLIAGGLLAVLPLLPETFTPSVARIRTPGAWRRILRNRNLRVALLAIFGLEAAVGSITGFIKDGLFQRALEMGRDTEGALRYATSVSGGLFSIFGLVAIAIMLSRFAARVDKRGPFGISLVGLSAILAALILLAISPRLEIDLVAMILYGVGYGLIFPAAAGAVAMATEPGERGRASGAFNLSFDLGISAGPILGGTLTTLIVGLTPFSGGLLLVAGALLLLPIVGRERS
;
A
#
# COMPACT_ATOMS: atom_id res chain seq x y z
N MET A 1 -31.02 17.95 -14.33
CA MET A 1 -30.65 18.92 -13.29
C MET A 1 -29.19 19.30 -13.55
N SER A 2 -28.92 20.56 -13.88
CA SER A 2 -27.59 21.09 -14.17
C SER A 2 -26.77 21.08 -12.88
N SER A 3 -25.82 20.18 -12.79
CA SER A 3 -24.84 20.18 -11.68
C SER A 3 -23.98 21.45 -11.81
N THR A 4 -24.14 22.37 -10.92
CA THR A 4 -23.23 23.53 -10.77
C THR A 4 -21.79 22.99 -10.72
N PRO A 5 -20.88 23.48 -11.56
CA PRO A 5 -19.51 22.98 -11.56
C PRO A 5 -18.89 23.21 -10.18
N LEU A 6 -18.36 22.14 -9.60
CA LEU A 6 -17.70 22.21 -8.29
C LEU A 6 -16.61 23.27 -8.28
N SER A 7 -16.54 24.01 -7.17
CA SER A 7 -15.49 25.01 -6.98
C SER A 7 -14.09 24.36 -7.07
N ARG A 8 -13.09 25.14 -7.47
CA ARG A 8 -11.69 24.70 -7.47
C ARG A 8 -11.26 24.22 -6.09
N ARG A 9 -11.73 24.90 -5.02
CA ARG A 9 -11.45 24.57 -3.62
C ARG A 9 -12.01 23.20 -3.23
N SER A 10 -13.25 22.88 -3.59
CA SER A 10 -13.87 21.59 -3.30
C SER A 10 -13.15 20.44 -4.01
N ARG A 11 -12.73 20.64 -5.27
CA ARG A 11 -11.92 19.65 -5.99
C ARG A 11 -10.56 19.42 -5.32
N SER A 12 -9.87 20.48 -4.89
CA SER A 12 -8.60 20.35 -4.17
C SER A 12 -8.78 19.63 -2.84
N ALA A 13 -9.85 19.90 -2.10
CA ALA A 13 -10.15 19.23 -0.84
C ALA A 13 -10.31 17.70 -1.00
N ILE A 14 -10.96 17.24 -2.08
CA ILE A 14 -11.06 15.80 -2.37
C ILE A 14 -9.69 15.19 -2.64
N TYR A 15 -8.83 15.84 -3.42
CA TYR A 15 -7.48 15.34 -3.69
C TYR A 15 -6.58 15.35 -2.44
N ILE A 16 -6.72 16.34 -1.57
CA ILE A 16 -6.05 16.36 -0.26
C ILE A 16 -6.54 15.19 0.59
N ALA A 17 -7.84 14.92 0.65
CA ALA A 17 -8.39 13.79 1.38
C ALA A 17 -7.85 12.45 0.83
N VAL A 18 -7.72 12.31 -0.50
CA VAL A 18 -7.06 11.13 -1.11
C VAL A 18 -5.61 11.02 -0.64
N PHE A 19 -4.83 12.10 -0.72
CA PHE A 19 -3.45 12.08 -0.27
C PHE A 19 -3.33 11.68 1.21
N LEU A 20 -4.16 12.27 2.09
CA LEU A 20 -4.19 11.96 3.52
C LEU A 20 -4.52 10.49 3.79
N THR A 21 -5.45 9.91 3.03
CA THR A 21 -5.84 8.50 3.15
C THR A 21 -4.70 7.54 2.82
N PHE A 22 -3.89 7.88 1.81
CA PHE A 22 -2.83 6.98 1.37
C PHE A 22 -1.49 7.26 2.04
N ILE A 23 -1.22 8.51 2.46
CA ILE A 23 0.01 8.81 3.20
C ILE A 23 0.00 8.12 4.56
N ASP A 24 -1.15 7.98 5.22
CA ASP A 24 -1.26 7.28 6.50
C ASP A 24 -0.90 5.80 6.39
N ASN A 25 -1.37 5.15 5.33
CA ASN A 25 -1.06 3.75 5.08
C ASN A 25 0.43 3.54 4.77
N PHE A 26 0.97 4.28 3.80
CA PHE A 26 2.33 4.09 3.36
C PHE A 26 3.39 4.55 4.37
N ALA A 27 3.13 5.64 5.11
CA ALA A 27 4.05 6.12 6.15
C ALA A 27 4.17 5.15 7.33
N LEU A 28 3.16 4.34 7.60
CA LEU A 28 3.17 3.37 8.70
C LEU A 28 3.94 2.09 8.37
N LEU A 29 4.14 1.75 7.10
CA LEU A 29 4.77 0.49 6.69
C LEU A 29 6.11 0.21 7.41
N PRO A 30 7.10 1.13 7.47
CA PRO A 30 8.40 0.84 8.08
C PRO A 30 8.40 0.83 9.61
N VAL A 31 7.31 1.22 10.27
CA VAL A 31 7.25 1.35 11.74
C VAL A 31 6.32 0.35 12.43
N ILE A 32 5.42 -0.29 11.68
CA ILE A 32 4.47 -1.27 12.26
C ILE A 32 5.16 -2.53 12.76
N GLY A 33 6.03 -3.14 11.95
CA GLY A 33 6.79 -4.33 12.33
C GLY A 33 7.64 -4.08 13.58
N PRO A 34 8.52 -3.06 13.57
CA PRO A 34 9.29 -2.68 14.74
C PRO A 34 8.45 -2.41 15.99
N ARG A 35 7.30 -1.73 15.87
CA ARG A 35 6.42 -1.50 17.02
C ARG A 35 5.83 -2.78 17.57
N ALA A 36 5.39 -3.69 16.71
CA ALA A 36 4.88 -4.98 17.13
C ALA A 36 5.94 -5.81 17.89
N GLN A 37 7.22 -5.74 17.47
CA GLN A 37 8.35 -6.37 18.17
C GLN A 37 8.61 -5.75 19.53
N GLU A 38 8.63 -4.40 19.64
CA GLU A 38 8.76 -3.68 20.91
C GLU A 38 7.69 -4.11 21.93
N LEU A 39 6.50 -4.46 21.45
CA LEU A 39 5.38 -4.98 22.26
C LEU A 39 5.44 -6.50 22.51
N GLY A 40 6.57 -7.15 22.23
CA GLY A 40 6.81 -8.57 22.49
C GLY A 40 6.26 -9.51 21.38
N GLY A 41 6.00 -8.99 20.18
CA GLY A 41 5.53 -9.79 19.05
C GLY A 41 6.59 -10.75 18.53
N THR A 42 6.24 -12.05 18.45
CA THR A 42 7.04 -13.04 17.69
C THR A 42 7.01 -12.71 16.19
N PRO A 43 7.91 -13.26 15.35
CA PRO A 43 7.88 -13.04 13.89
C PRO A 43 6.51 -13.31 13.27
N PHE A 44 5.80 -14.34 13.71
CA PHE A 44 4.43 -14.62 13.29
C PHE A 44 3.46 -13.49 13.66
N LEU A 45 3.51 -13.02 14.91
CA LEU A 45 2.64 -11.93 15.40
C LEU A 45 2.96 -10.59 14.74
N VAL A 46 4.21 -10.35 14.39
CA VAL A 46 4.62 -9.20 13.55
C VAL A 46 3.95 -9.28 12.18
N GLY A 47 3.98 -10.46 11.56
CA GLY A 47 3.26 -10.71 10.30
C GLY A 47 1.75 -10.43 10.43
N ILE A 48 1.13 -10.89 11.51
CA ILE A 48 -0.27 -10.59 11.83
C ILE A 48 -0.50 -9.09 12.00
N ALA A 49 0.38 -8.37 12.69
CA ALA A 49 0.24 -6.93 12.90
C ALA A 49 0.28 -6.13 11.59
N ILE A 50 1.10 -6.54 10.63
CA ILE A 50 1.13 -5.93 9.30
C ILE A 50 -0.17 -6.25 8.54
N ALA A 51 -0.57 -7.52 8.54
CA ALA A 51 -1.73 -8.01 7.80
C ALA A 51 -3.07 -7.52 8.36
N ALA A 52 -3.19 -7.29 9.68
CA ALA A 52 -4.44 -6.93 10.34
C ALA A 52 -5.11 -5.70 9.74
N TYR A 53 -4.33 -4.67 9.42
CA TYR A 53 -4.84 -3.49 8.70
C TYR A 53 -5.37 -3.87 7.31
N SER A 54 -4.57 -4.54 6.49
CA SER A 54 -4.91 -4.81 5.09
C SER A 54 -6.08 -5.77 4.96
N LEU A 55 -6.19 -6.78 5.83
CA LEU A 55 -7.32 -7.68 5.85
C LEU A 55 -8.61 -6.98 6.29
N ALA A 56 -8.55 -6.12 7.31
CA ALA A 56 -9.68 -5.29 7.72
C ALA A 56 -10.05 -4.28 6.62
N ASN A 57 -9.06 -3.62 6.02
CA ASN A 57 -9.24 -2.70 4.89
C ASN A 57 -9.99 -3.39 3.74
N LEU A 58 -9.55 -4.56 3.33
CA LEU A 58 -10.18 -5.36 2.30
C LEU A 58 -11.65 -5.67 2.62
N ALA A 59 -11.93 -6.18 3.82
CA ALA A 59 -13.29 -6.53 4.25
C ALA A 59 -14.21 -5.30 4.25
N PHE A 60 -13.75 -4.20 4.81
CA PHE A 60 -14.54 -2.99 4.97
C PHE A 60 -14.62 -2.14 3.68
N ASN A 61 -13.70 -2.29 2.74
CA ASN A 61 -13.80 -1.70 1.41
C ASN A 61 -14.99 -2.24 0.64
N LEU A 62 -15.32 -3.54 0.79
CA LEU A 62 -16.48 -4.16 0.15
C LEU A 62 -17.81 -3.54 0.60
N ILE A 63 -17.92 -3.17 1.87
CA ILE A 63 -19.15 -2.58 2.44
C ILE A 63 -19.12 -1.05 2.42
N GLY A 64 -17.94 -0.44 2.34
CA GLY A 64 -17.74 1.01 2.38
C GLY A 64 -18.48 1.75 1.27
N GLY A 65 -18.47 1.20 0.05
CA GLY A 65 -19.24 1.73 -1.05
C GLY A 65 -20.76 1.73 -0.80
N ALA A 66 -21.29 0.63 -0.23
CA ALA A 66 -22.73 0.54 0.12
C ALA A 66 -23.06 1.49 1.27
N LEU A 67 -22.18 1.67 2.23
CA LEU A 67 -22.35 2.60 3.34
C LEU A 67 -22.37 4.04 2.83
N ALA A 68 -21.46 4.41 1.93
CA ALA A 68 -21.42 5.72 1.28
C ALA A 68 -22.68 6.01 0.43
N ASP A 69 -23.24 4.96 -0.18
CA ASP A 69 -24.50 5.04 -0.95
C ASP A 69 -25.75 5.16 -0.07
N ARG A 70 -25.67 4.84 1.23
CA ARG A 70 -26.80 4.93 2.18
C ARG A 70 -26.76 6.16 3.08
N LEU A 71 -25.58 6.47 3.61
CA LEU A 71 -25.40 7.53 4.61
C LEU A 71 -24.95 8.87 4.00
N GLY A 72 -24.57 8.87 2.73
CA GLY A 72 -23.97 10.02 2.06
C GLY A 72 -22.45 9.94 2.05
N ARG A 73 -21.85 10.37 0.93
CA ARG A 73 -20.39 10.23 0.71
C ARG A 73 -19.59 11.09 1.67
N ARG A 74 -19.97 12.35 1.85
CA ARG A 74 -19.29 13.28 2.75
C ARG A 74 -19.29 12.79 4.20
N ARG A 75 -20.42 12.31 4.70
CA ARG A 75 -20.54 11.82 6.08
C ARG A 75 -19.63 10.64 6.34
N VAL A 76 -19.59 9.69 5.41
CA VAL A 76 -18.75 8.50 5.52
C VAL A 76 -17.26 8.86 5.45
N VAL A 77 -16.85 9.73 4.54
CA VAL A 77 -15.47 10.23 4.43
C VAL A 77 -15.05 10.93 5.73
N VAL A 78 -15.89 11.84 6.27
CA VAL A 78 -15.58 12.56 7.51
C VAL A 78 -15.47 11.60 8.69
N ALA A 79 -16.41 10.67 8.87
CA ALA A 79 -16.39 9.70 9.97
C ALA A 79 -15.10 8.86 9.93
N ALA A 80 -14.73 8.36 8.75
CA ALA A 80 -13.52 7.57 8.59
C ALA A 80 -12.24 8.40 8.81
N LEU A 81 -12.19 9.65 8.33
CA LEU A 81 -11.07 10.58 8.60
C LEU A 81 -10.97 11.01 10.08
N VAL A 82 -12.02 10.84 10.88
CA VAL A 82 -11.97 11.01 12.35
C VAL A 82 -11.43 9.77 13.02
N ILE A 83 -11.90 8.59 12.59
CA ILE A 83 -11.50 7.30 13.22
C ILE A 83 -10.02 6.99 12.94
N SER A 84 -9.51 7.26 11.73
CA SER A 84 -8.14 6.97 11.33
C SER A 84 -7.09 7.60 12.27
N PRO A 85 -7.05 8.92 12.50
CA PRO A 85 -6.05 9.51 13.39
C PRO A 85 -6.20 9.07 14.85
N LEU A 86 -7.41 8.77 15.31
CA LEU A 86 -7.61 8.24 16.65
C LEU A 86 -6.99 6.84 16.79
N ALA A 87 -7.22 5.96 15.80
CA ALA A 87 -6.61 4.63 15.79
C ALA A 87 -5.06 4.70 15.70
N ILE A 88 -4.52 5.64 14.90
CA ILE A 88 -3.08 5.85 14.81
C ILE A 88 -2.51 6.40 16.14
N ALA A 89 -3.22 7.28 16.82
CA ALA A 89 -2.80 7.76 18.14
C ALA A 89 -2.72 6.60 19.16
N VAL A 90 -3.64 5.64 19.09
CA VAL A 90 -3.59 4.43 19.93
C VAL A 90 -2.32 3.63 19.65
N TYR A 91 -1.74 3.62 18.45
CA TYR A 91 -0.46 2.92 18.18
C TYR A 91 0.69 3.46 19.04
N ALA A 92 0.72 4.78 19.26
CA ALA A 92 1.73 5.40 20.13
C ALA A 92 1.51 5.08 21.62
N LEU A 93 0.23 4.95 22.03
CA LEU A 93 -0.16 4.77 23.42
C LEU A 93 -0.30 3.29 23.82
N ALA A 94 -0.31 2.37 22.85
CA ALA A 94 -0.48 0.95 23.12
C ALA A 94 0.70 0.41 23.96
N ASP A 95 0.39 -0.15 25.12
CA ASP A 95 1.32 -0.82 26.04
C ASP A 95 1.34 -2.34 25.86
N SER A 96 0.45 -2.87 25.02
CA SER A 96 0.28 -4.29 24.78
C SER A 96 0.01 -4.60 23.31
N LEU A 97 0.49 -5.76 22.85
CA LEU A 97 0.27 -6.21 21.48
C LEU A 97 -1.20 -6.39 21.12
N PRO A 98 -2.09 -6.96 21.99
CA PRO A 98 -3.51 -7.05 21.68
C PRO A 98 -4.18 -5.69 21.45
N LEU A 99 -3.86 -4.66 22.22
CA LEU A 99 -4.39 -3.31 22.02
C LEU A 99 -3.91 -2.74 20.69
N PHE A 100 -2.62 -2.91 20.38
CA PHE A 100 -2.06 -2.49 19.09
C PHE A 100 -2.72 -3.19 17.91
N LEU A 101 -2.93 -4.53 17.98
CA LEU A 101 -3.62 -5.30 16.94
C LEU A 101 -5.07 -4.85 16.76
N THR A 102 -5.78 -4.60 17.86
CA THR A 102 -7.16 -4.09 17.83
C THR A 102 -7.20 -2.73 17.09
N ALA A 103 -6.31 -1.83 17.45
CA ALA A 103 -6.19 -0.54 16.77
C ALA A 103 -5.86 -0.68 15.28
N ARG A 104 -5.02 -1.68 14.90
CA ARG A 104 -4.74 -2.02 13.48
C ARG A 104 -5.99 -2.43 12.72
N VAL A 105 -6.85 -3.27 13.33
CA VAL A 105 -8.13 -3.68 12.72
C VAL A 105 -9.07 -2.49 12.56
N VAL A 106 -9.22 -1.67 13.60
CA VAL A 106 -10.09 -0.46 13.56
C VAL A 106 -9.60 0.53 12.49
N HIS A 107 -8.28 0.76 12.42
CA HIS A 107 -7.68 1.63 11.43
C HIS A 107 -7.87 1.08 10.01
N GLY A 108 -7.64 -0.23 9.78
CA GLY A 108 -7.87 -0.87 8.49
C GLY A 108 -9.33 -0.81 8.05
N ALA A 109 -10.27 -1.04 8.97
CA ALA A 109 -11.70 -0.91 8.70
C ALA A 109 -12.06 0.52 8.27
N SER A 110 -11.56 1.52 8.99
CA SER A 110 -11.71 2.93 8.64
C SER A 110 -11.12 3.25 7.27
N GLY A 111 -9.89 2.81 6.99
CA GLY A 111 -9.20 3.01 5.70
C GLY A 111 -9.96 2.42 4.52
N GLY A 112 -10.50 1.19 4.67
CA GLY A 112 -11.30 0.52 3.63
C GLY A 112 -12.58 1.28 3.30
N VAL A 113 -13.32 1.70 4.32
CA VAL A 113 -14.52 2.52 4.13
C VAL A 113 -14.17 3.86 3.49
N LEU A 114 -13.10 4.51 3.93
CA LEU A 114 -12.64 5.80 3.45
C LEU A 114 -12.24 5.74 1.97
N ALA A 115 -11.43 4.77 1.58
CA ALA A 115 -11.01 4.60 0.20
C ALA A 115 -12.21 4.39 -0.73
N ALA A 116 -13.13 3.50 -0.37
CA ALA A 116 -14.35 3.25 -1.15
C ALA A 116 -15.21 4.51 -1.33
N ALA A 117 -15.42 5.29 -0.25
CA ALA A 117 -16.21 6.50 -0.28
C ALA A 117 -15.53 7.63 -1.10
N LEU A 118 -14.20 7.78 -0.99
CA LEU A 118 -13.45 8.78 -1.75
C LEU A 118 -13.40 8.47 -3.25
N PHE A 119 -13.21 7.22 -3.65
CA PHE A 119 -13.27 6.85 -5.07
C PHE A 119 -14.68 7.02 -5.65
N ALA A 120 -15.72 6.75 -4.85
CA ALA A 120 -17.09 7.04 -5.25
C ALA A 120 -17.30 8.57 -5.44
N LEU A 121 -16.83 9.38 -4.48
CA LEU A 121 -16.90 10.84 -4.54
C LEU A 121 -16.15 11.40 -5.76
N LEU A 122 -14.93 10.90 -6.04
CA LEU A 122 -14.16 11.26 -7.24
C LEU A 122 -14.92 10.92 -8.53
N GLY A 123 -15.59 9.78 -8.55
CA GLY A 123 -16.42 9.37 -9.68
C GLY A 123 -17.61 10.28 -9.93
N ASP A 124 -18.23 10.77 -8.85
CA ASP A 124 -19.39 11.66 -8.93
C ASP A 124 -19.03 13.08 -9.41
N VAL A 125 -17.87 13.59 -8.96
CA VAL A 125 -17.43 14.95 -9.29
C VAL A 125 -16.68 15.07 -10.61
N ALA A 126 -16.38 13.94 -11.25
CA ALA A 126 -15.70 13.92 -12.54
C ALA A 126 -16.65 14.40 -13.66
N ALA A 127 -16.21 15.36 -14.46
CA ALA A 127 -16.95 15.79 -15.63
C ALA A 127 -17.16 14.64 -16.62
N PRO A 128 -18.25 14.66 -17.42
CA PRO A 128 -18.45 13.69 -18.48
C PRO A 128 -17.23 13.63 -19.40
N GLY A 129 -16.68 12.41 -19.60
CA GLY A 129 -15.45 12.20 -20.38
C GLY A 129 -14.13 12.42 -19.66
N GLU A 130 -14.10 13.08 -18.47
CA GLU A 130 -12.87 13.37 -17.71
C GLU A 130 -12.62 12.43 -16.52
N ARG A 131 -13.42 11.38 -16.32
CA ARG A 131 -13.26 10.43 -15.21
C ARG A 131 -11.87 9.80 -15.17
N GLY A 132 -11.33 9.41 -16.33
CA GLY A 132 -9.97 8.85 -16.43
C GLY A 132 -8.90 9.83 -15.96
N LYS A 133 -9.01 11.11 -16.32
CA LYS A 133 -8.09 12.17 -15.90
C LYS A 133 -8.20 12.46 -14.40
N THR A 134 -9.43 12.43 -13.85
CA THR A 134 -9.68 12.64 -12.41
C THR A 134 -9.07 11.50 -11.58
N LEU A 135 -9.32 10.26 -11.97
CA LEU A 135 -8.76 9.09 -11.29
C LEU A 135 -7.24 8.97 -11.50
N GLY A 136 -6.73 9.35 -12.69
CA GLY A 136 -5.29 9.40 -12.94
C GLY A 136 -4.55 10.38 -12.04
N ARG A 137 -5.13 11.56 -11.77
CA ARG A 137 -4.57 12.52 -10.80
C ARG A 137 -4.59 11.98 -9.37
N ALA A 138 -5.66 11.30 -8.97
CA ALA A 138 -5.72 10.62 -7.68
C ALA A 138 -4.63 9.54 -7.58
N GLY A 139 -4.46 8.72 -8.63
CA GLY A 139 -3.40 7.72 -8.71
C GLY A 139 -1.99 8.32 -8.61
N ALA A 140 -1.73 9.47 -9.23
CA ALA A 140 -0.47 10.18 -9.09
C ALA A 140 -0.18 10.62 -7.64
N LEU A 141 -1.21 11.13 -6.92
CA LEU A 141 -1.09 11.48 -5.50
C LEU A 141 -0.84 10.26 -4.61
N ILE A 142 -1.48 9.13 -4.91
CA ILE A 142 -1.22 7.86 -4.24
C ILE A 142 0.24 7.43 -4.48
N GLY A 143 0.74 7.54 -5.71
CA GLY A 143 2.14 7.27 -6.03
C GLY A 143 3.12 8.16 -5.24
N VAL A 144 2.82 9.46 -5.12
CA VAL A 144 3.61 10.38 -4.29
C VAL A 144 3.58 9.94 -2.82
N ALA A 145 2.40 9.60 -2.28
CA ALA A 145 2.26 9.13 -0.89
C ALA A 145 3.05 7.83 -0.65
N ALA A 146 3.03 6.90 -1.63
CA ALA A 146 3.76 5.62 -1.54
C ALA A 146 5.28 5.78 -1.45
N VAL A 147 5.82 6.88 -1.98
CA VAL A 147 7.25 7.16 -1.94
C VAL A 147 7.62 8.05 -0.76
N VAL A 148 6.88 9.17 -0.59
CA VAL A 148 7.18 10.17 0.46
C VAL A 148 6.84 9.63 1.85
N GLY A 149 5.80 8.79 1.97
CA GLY A 149 5.35 8.24 3.25
C GLY A 149 6.43 7.45 3.99
N PRO A 150 6.93 6.34 3.42
CA PRO A 150 7.95 5.53 4.08
C PRO A 150 9.25 6.29 4.35
N ALA A 151 9.72 7.11 3.38
CA ALA A 151 10.92 7.90 3.53
C ALA A 151 10.77 8.96 4.66
N GLY A 152 9.65 9.68 4.66
CA GLY A 152 9.37 10.69 5.70
C GLY A 152 9.23 10.08 7.09
N SER A 153 8.52 8.96 7.21
CA SER A 153 8.36 8.29 8.51
C SER A 153 9.69 7.72 9.04
N ALA A 154 10.54 7.19 8.15
CA ALA A 154 11.86 6.72 8.54
C ALA A 154 12.74 7.86 9.07
N LEU A 155 12.70 9.05 8.43
CA LEU A 155 13.41 10.24 8.92
C LEU A 155 12.90 10.69 10.30
N VAL A 156 11.57 10.75 10.48
CA VAL A 156 10.97 11.13 11.78
C VAL A 156 11.28 10.07 12.86
N ALA A 157 11.18 8.79 12.53
CA ALA A 157 11.49 7.70 13.46
C ALA A 157 12.95 7.75 13.92
N ASN A 158 13.87 8.09 13.02
CA ASN A 158 15.29 8.25 13.36
C ASN A 158 15.56 9.48 14.23
N ALA A 159 14.88 10.60 13.97
CA ALA A 159 15.10 11.85 14.70
C ALA A 159 14.40 11.90 16.07
N ALA A 160 13.19 11.33 16.18
CA ALA A 160 12.31 11.52 17.33
C ALA A 160 11.62 10.22 17.82
N GLY A 161 11.97 9.07 17.23
CA GLY A 161 11.41 7.76 17.61
C GLY A 161 10.11 7.39 16.91
N ILE A 162 9.71 6.12 17.05
CA ILE A 162 8.54 5.54 16.36
C ILE A 162 7.24 6.23 16.82
N ASN A 163 7.10 6.55 18.10
CA ASN A 163 5.89 7.21 18.61
C ASN A 163 5.68 8.59 18.01
N ALA A 164 6.76 9.32 17.69
CA ALA A 164 6.66 10.60 16.99
C ALA A 164 6.09 10.47 15.58
N VAL A 165 6.36 9.35 14.89
CA VAL A 165 5.74 9.05 13.59
C VAL A 165 4.22 8.90 13.75
N PHE A 166 3.77 8.09 14.71
CA PHE A 166 2.34 7.88 14.93
C PHE A 166 1.62 9.17 15.32
N LEU A 167 2.15 9.91 16.30
CA LEU A 167 1.52 11.16 16.74
C LEU A 167 1.56 12.24 15.66
N GLY A 168 2.69 12.39 14.98
CA GLY A 168 2.83 13.34 13.88
C GLY A 168 1.88 13.06 12.73
N LEU A 169 1.71 11.78 12.38
CA LEU A 169 0.78 11.36 11.34
C LEU A 169 -0.67 11.56 11.76
N ALA A 170 -1.02 11.20 13.01
CA ALA A 170 -2.36 11.46 13.56
C ALA A 170 -2.70 12.96 13.52
N LEU A 171 -1.75 13.84 13.91
CA LEU A 171 -1.93 15.28 13.84
C LEU A 171 -2.04 15.79 12.41
N LEU A 172 -1.24 15.26 11.48
CA LEU A 172 -1.32 15.61 10.05
C LEU A 172 -2.69 15.28 9.47
N ILE A 173 -3.23 14.09 9.76
CA ILE A 173 -4.54 13.66 9.26
C ILE A 173 -5.66 14.48 9.92
N ALA A 174 -5.60 14.69 11.23
CA ALA A 174 -6.59 15.49 11.96
C ALA A 174 -6.59 16.96 11.49
N GLY A 175 -5.42 17.57 11.32
CA GLY A 175 -5.28 18.93 10.79
C GLY A 175 -5.76 19.02 9.33
N GLY A 176 -5.40 18.01 8.52
CA GLY A 176 -5.88 17.91 7.14
C GLY A 176 -7.39 17.74 7.06
N LEU A 177 -8.00 16.93 7.94
CA LEU A 177 -9.46 16.82 8.05
C LEU A 177 -10.10 18.16 8.36
N LEU A 178 -9.60 18.91 9.35
CA LEU A 178 -10.13 20.25 9.68
C LEU A 178 -10.05 21.20 8.49
N ALA A 179 -8.98 21.12 7.71
CA ALA A 179 -8.80 21.96 6.52
C ALA A 179 -9.77 21.59 5.38
N VAL A 180 -10.05 20.30 5.17
CA VAL A 180 -10.91 19.85 4.05
C VAL A 180 -12.41 19.80 4.42
N LEU A 181 -12.74 19.67 5.70
CA LEU A 181 -14.10 19.46 6.21
C LEU A 181 -15.13 20.48 5.67
N PRO A 182 -14.85 21.81 5.66
CA PRO A 182 -15.80 22.80 5.14
C PRO A 182 -15.93 22.78 3.62
N LEU A 183 -14.98 22.17 2.91
CA LEU A 183 -14.86 22.21 1.46
C LEU A 183 -15.31 20.89 0.79
N LEU A 184 -15.44 19.81 1.56
CA LEU A 184 -15.90 18.51 1.03
C LEU A 184 -17.36 18.61 0.61
N PRO A 185 -17.68 18.33 -0.68
CA PRO A 185 -19.05 18.39 -1.16
C PRO A 185 -19.83 17.15 -0.71
N GLU A 186 -21.14 17.30 -0.49
CA GLU A 186 -22.05 16.17 -0.48
C GLU A 186 -22.56 15.95 -1.91
N THR A 187 -22.28 14.77 -2.44
CA THR A 187 -22.69 14.38 -3.79
C THR A 187 -23.76 13.31 -3.79
N PHE A 188 -24.29 13.00 -2.60
CA PHE A 188 -25.29 11.95 -2.46
C PHE A 188 -26.55 12.32 -3.29
N THR A 189 -26.74 11.55 -4.33
CA THR A 189 -28.04 11.38 -4.98
C THR A 189 -28.49 9.96 -4.70
N PRO A 190 -29.72 9.70 -4.19
CA PRO A 190 -30.23 8.34 -4.05
C PRO A 190 -30.03 7.61 -5.35
N SER A 191 -29.09 6.67 -5.39
CA SER A 191 -28.68 6.02 -6.63
C SER A 191 -29.83 5.16 -7.12
N VAL A 192 -30.26 5.43 -8.33
CA VAL A 192 -30.89 4.43 -9.22
C VAL A 192 -30.01 3.17 -9.17
N ALA A 193 -30.63 2.04 -8.91
CA ALA A 193 -30.01 0.74 -8.67
C ALA A 193 -28.73 0.53 -9.50
N ARG A 194 -27.63 0.17 -8.81
CA ARG A 194 -26.39 -0.28 -9.47
C ARG A 194 -26.76 -1.24 -10.58
N ILE A 195 -26.51 -0.86 -11.82
CA ILE A 195 -26.67 -1.76 -12.96
C ILE A 195 -25.79 -2.97 -12.67
N ARG A 196 -26.40 -4.06 -12.24
CA ARG A 196 -25.75 -5.36 -12.18
C ARG A 196 -25.46 -5.76 -13.63
N THR A 197 -24.23 -5.59 -14.06
CA THR A 197 -23.76 -6.10 -15.35
C THR A 197 -23.48 -7.60 -15.17
N PRO A 198 -24.35 -8.51 -15.64
CA PRO A 198 -24.09 -9.94 -15.53
C PRO A 198 -22.80 -10.28 -16.28
N GLY A 199 -21.98 -11.17 -15.71
CA GLY A 199 -20.75 -11.63 -16.35
C GLY A 199 -19.55 -10.65 -16.31
N ALA A 200 -19.66 -9.48 -15.67
CA ALA A 200 -18.55 -8.52 -15.60
C ALA A 200 -17.28 -9.10 -14.96
N TRP A 201 -17.41 -9.88 -13.89
CA TRP A 201 -16.26 -10.57 -13.28
C TRP A 201 -15.59 -11.55 -14.26
N ARG A 202 -16.38 -12.28 -15.04
CA ARG A 202 -15.84 -13.20 -16.05
C ARG A 202 -15.09 -12.45 -17.15
N ARG A 203 -15.58 -11.28 -17.60
CA ARG A 203 -14.87 -10.44 -18.59
C ARG A 203 -13.57 -9.87 -18.01
N ILE A 204 -13.62 -9.33 -16.80
CA ILE A 204 -12.46 -8.81 -16.08
C ILE A 204 -11.38 -9.90 -15.95
N LEU A 205 -11.75 -11.09 -15.48
CA LEU A 205 -10.82 -12.22 -15.32
C LEU A 205 -10.40 -12.86 -16.66
N ARG A 206 -11.07 -12.60 -17.77
CA ARG A 206 -10.62 -13.01 -19.12
C ARG A 206 -9.60 -12.03 -19.71
N ASN A 207 -9.56 -10.78 -19.24
CA ASN A 207 -8.61 -9.80 -19.73
C ASN A 207 -7.18 -10.17 -19.30
N ARG A 208 -6.33 -10.52 -20.29
CA ARG A 208 -4.93 -10.91 -20.09
C ARG A 208 -4.13 -9.87 -19.33
N ASN A 209 -4.21 -8.61 -19.79
CA ASN A 209 -3.41 -7.53 -19.18
C ASN A 209 -3.80 -7.28 -17.73
N LEU A 210 -5.09 -7.42 -17.41
CA LEU A 210 -5.54 -7.29 -16.03
C LEU A 210 -5.07 -8.46 -15.16
N ARG A 211 -5.17 -9.70 -15.64
CA ARG A 211 -4.65 -10.86 -14.88
C ARG A 211 -3.17 -10.73 -14.56
N VAL A 212 -2.38 -10.31 -15.56
CA VAL A 212 -0.93 -10.05 -15.38
C VAL A 212 -0.71 -8.96 -14.35
N ALA A 213 -1.44 -7.85 -14.44
CA ALA A 213 -1.33 -6.73 -13.50
C ALA A 213 -1.69 -7.14 -12.06
N LEU A 214 -2.77 -7.91 -11.88
CA LEU A 214 -3.20 -8.40 -10.56
C LEU A 214 -2.17 -9.34 -9.93
N LEU A 215 -1.59 -10.23 -10.72
CA LEU A 215 -0.54 -11.13 -10.25
C LEU A 215 0.75 -10.37 -9.91
N ALA A 216 1.13 -9.40 -10.73
CA ALA A 216 2.32 -8.59 -10.51
C ALA A 216 2.21 -7.72 -9.26
N ILE A 217 1.06 -7.07 -9.02
CA ILE A 217 0.84 -6.28 -7.82
C ILE A 217 0.80 -7.15 -6.57
N PHE A 218 0.22 -8.35 -6.63
CA PHE A 218 0.25 -9.31 -5.54
C PHE A 218 1.69 -9.68 -5.15
N GLY A 219 2.53 -10.03 -6.12
CA GLY A 219 3.94 -10.37 -5.87
C GLY A 219 4.74 -9.16 -5.34
N LEU A 220 4.53 -7.98 -5.93
CA LEU A 220 5.13 -6.73 -5.45
C LEU A 220 4.80 -6.49 -3.98
N GLU A 221 3.52 -6.53 -3.62
CA GLU A 221 3.06 -6.21 -2.27
C GLU A 221 3.44 -7.29 -1.24
N ALA A 222 3.59 -8.55 -1.67
CA ALA A 222 4.14 -9.59 -0.81
C ALA A 222 5.61 -9.30 -0.43
N ALA A 223 6.39 -8.75 -1.35
CA ALA A 223 7.74 -8.27 -1.06
C ALA A 223 7.72 -7.03 -0.16
N VAL A 224 6.84 -6.05 -0.45
CA VAL A 224 6.66 -4.85 0.37
C VAL A 224 6.41 -5.22 1.83
N GLY A 225 5.41 -6.07 2.09
CA GLY A 225 5.07 -6.48 3.45
C GLY A 225 6.23 -7.19 4.16
N SER A 226 6.93 -8.08 3.46
CA SER A 226 8.09 -8.81 4.02
C SER A 226 9.27 -7.88 4.33
N ILE A 227 9.62 -6.97 3.41
CA ILE A 227 10.77 -6.06 3.58
C ILE A 227 10.47 -5.05 4.69
N THR A 228 9.32 -4.38 4.63
CA THR A 228 8.95 -3.35 5.61
C THR A 228 8.75 -3.92 7.00
N GLY A 229 8.29 -5.17 7.10
CA GLY A 229 8.07 -5.84 8.38
C GLY A 229 9.34 -6.24 9.11
N PHE A 230 10.39 -6.63 8.40
CA PHE A 230 11.50 -7.36 9.00
C PHE A 230 12.89 -6.78 8.75
N ILE A 231 13.07 -5.82 7.83
CA ILE A 231 14.41 -5.30 7.51
C ILE A 231 15.09 -4.66 8.72
N LYS A 232 14.35 -3.91 9.55
CA LYS A 232 14.88 -3.27 10.75
C LYS A 232 15.34 -4.28 11.79
N ASP A 233 14.58 -5.39 11.94
CA ASP A 233 14.95 -6.46 12.86
C ASP A 233 16.25 -7.15 12.42
N GLY A 234 16.39 -7.50 11.16
CA GLY A 234 17.63 -8.06 10.62
C GLY A 234 18.83 -7.14 10.81
N LEU A 235 18.66 -5.83 10.65
CA LEU A 235 19.70 -4.84 10.93
C LEU A 235 20.02 -4.74 12.42
N PHE A 236 19.02 -4.85 13.29
CA PHE A 236 19.19 -4.83 14.74
C PHE A 236 19.99 -6.04 15.23
N GLN A 237 19.63 -7.24 14.81
CA GLN A 237 20.36 -8.47 15.17
C GLN A 237 21.83 -8.40 14.72
N ARG A 238 22.08 -7.98 13.49
CA ARG A 238 23.44 -7.78 12.98
C ARG A 238 24.24 -6.75 13.80
N ALA A 239 23.59 -5.68 14.27
CA ALA A 239 24.25 -4.68 15.09
C ALA A 239 24.65 -5.23 16.48
N LEU A 240 23.83 -6.11 17.07
CA LEU A 240 24.18 -6.84 18.29
C LEU A 240 25.37 -7.80 18.06
N GLU A 241 25.40 -8.52 16.93
CA GLU A 241 26.51 -9.39 16.53
C GLU A 241 27.82 -8.60 16.32
N MET A 242 27.75 -7.32 15.91
CA MET A 242 28.88 -6.39 15.84
C MET A 242 29.35 -5.89 17.23
N GLY A 243 28.75 -6.36 18.33
CA GLY A 243 29.10 -5.98 19.69
C GLY A 243 28.52 -4.65 20.17
N ARG A 244 27.48 -4.11 19.48
CA ARG A 244 26.78 -2.92 19.95
C ARG A 244 25.87 -3.29 21.12
N ASP A 245 25.71 -2.40 22.06
CA ASP A 245 24.67 -2.51 23.09
C ASP A 245 23.28 -2.34 22.47
N THR A 246 22.24 -2.70 23.20
CA THR A 246 20.85 -2.68 22.73
C THR A 246 20.44 -1.30 22.19
N GLU A 247 20.83 -0.23 22.85
CA GLU A 247 20.49 1.13 22.42
C GLU A 247 21.26 1.54 21.16
N GLY A 248 22.52 1.22 21.06
CA GLY A 248 23.35 1.43 19.88
C GLY A 248 22.89 0.61 18.68
N ALA A 249 22.47 -0.65 18.92
CA ALA A 249 21.91 -1.51 17.89
C ALA A 249 20.57 -0.97 17.36
N LEU A 250 19.71 -0.47 18.24
CA LEU A 250 18.44 0.13 17.86
C LEU A 250 18.62 1.42 17.04
N ARG A 251 19.53 2.28 17.47
CA ARG A 251 19.90 3.51 16.73
C ARG A 251 20.47 3.18 15.35
N TYR A 252 21.38 2.22 15.27
CA TYR A 252 21.92 1.75 13.99
C TYR A 252 20.84 1.22 13.05
N ALA A 253 20.02 0.28 13.53
CA ALA A 253 18.96 -0.32 12.72
C ALA A 253 17.96 0.73 12.21
N THR A 254 17.59 1.69 13.05
CA THR A 254 16.66 2.78 12.67
C THR A 254 17.27 3.70 11.62
N SER A 255 18.51 4.15 11.81
CA SER A 255 19.21 5.02 10.85
C SER A 255 19.44 4.33 9.51
N VAL A 256 19.94 3.10 9.54
CA VAL A 256 20.27 2.36 8.32
C VAL A 256 19.01 1.98 7.55
N SER A 257 17.97 1.47 8.22
CA SER A 257 16.70 1.17 7.54
C SER A 257 16.08 2.42 6.92
N GLY A 258 16.11 3.56 7.60
CA GLY A 258 15.67 4.85 7.06
C GLY A 258 16.43 5.26 5.81
N GLY A 259 17.75 5.13 5.80
CA GLY A 259 18.59 5.38 4.62
C GLY A 259 18.25 4.44 3.45
N LEU A 260 18.09 3.15 3.75
CA LEU A 260 17.71 2.14 2.76
C LEU A 260 16.35 2.42 2.12
N PHE A 261 15.34 2.78 2.90
CA PHE A 261 14.02 3.18 2.36
C PHE A 261 14.09 4.49 1.58
N SER A 262 14.95 5.42 1.95
CA SER A 262 15.16 6.66 1.17
C SER A 262 15.74 6.36 -0.20
N ILE A 263 16.72 5.46 -0.30
CA ILE A 263 17.31 5.01 -1.57
C ILE A 263 16.27 4.29 -2.42
N PHE A 264 15.53 3.34 -1.83
CA PHE A 264 14.40 2.70 -2.49
C PHE A 264 13.44 3.72 -3.10
N GLY A 265 13.00 4.71 -2.31
CA GLY A 265 12.07 5.75 -2.74
C GLY A 265 12.63 6.60 -3.89
N LEU A 266 13.87 7.06 -3.79
CA LEU A 266 14.53 7.83 -4.85
C LEU A 266 14.63 7.05 -6.16
N VAL A 267 15.02 5.78 -6.10
CA VAL A 267 15.11 4.91 -7.28
C VAL A 267 13.73 4.67 -7.88
N ALA A 268 12.71 4.37 -7.06
CA ALA A 268 11.35 4.17 -7.52
C ALA A 268 10.81 5.41 -8.25
N ILE A 269 11.00 6.62 -7.68
CA ILE A 269 10.62 7.89 -8.33
C ILE A 269 11.38 8.06 -9.65
N ALA A 270 12.70 7.86 -9.66
CA ALA A 270 13.51 8.03 -10.86
C ALA A 270 13.03 7.11 -12.00
N ILE A 271 12.69 5.85 -11.68
CA ILE A 271 12.13 4.91 -12.65
C ILE A 271 10.74 5.35 -13.13
N MET A 272 9.84 5.77 -12.21
CA MET A 272 8.49 6.23 -12.57
C MET A 272 8.51 7.47 -13.48
N LEU A 273 9.46 8.39 -13.28
CA LEU A 273 9.62 9.60 -14.09
C LEU A 273 10.43 9.35 -15.38
N SER A 274 11.05 8.19 -15.51
CA SER A 274 11.90 7.89 -16.65
C SER A 274 11.09 7.64 -17.93
N ARG A 275 11.71 7.96 -19.08
CA ARG A 275 11.17 7.58 -20.41
C ARG A 275 11.10 6.06 -20.62
N PHE A 276 11.76 5.30 -19.77
CA PHE A 276 11.72 3.84 -19.79
C PHE A 276 10.32 3.34 -19.42
N ALA A 277 9.70 3.87 -18.37
CA ALA A 277 8.32 3.57 -18.01
C ALA A 277 7.34 3.83 -19.17
N ALA A 278 7.51 4.96 -19.87
CA ALA A 278 6.67 5.32 -21.03
C ALA A 278 6.86 4.42 -22.27
N ARG A 279 8.06 3.85 -22.47
CA ARG A 279 8.32 2.89 -23.59
C ARG A 279 7.75 1.51 -23.32
N VAL A 280 7.67 1.16 -22.07
CA VAL A 280 7.21 -0.14 -21.62
C VAL A 280 5.68 -0.22 -21.71
N ASP A 281 4.99 0.91 -21.58
CA ASP A 281 3.53 1.04 -21.77
C ASP A 281 3.07 0.54 -23.15
N LYS A 282 3.93 0.67 -24.19
CA LYS A 282 3.65 0.20 -25.54
C LYS A 282 3.67 -1.33 -25.71
N ARG A 283 4.32 -2.08 -24.81
CA ARG A 283 4.50 -3.54 -24.90
C ARG A 283 3.55 -4.34 -24.00
N GLY A 284 2.67 -3.65 -23.27
CA GLY A 284 1.75 -4.26 -22.31
C GLY A 284 2.42 -4.64 -20.97
N PRO A 285 1.65 -4.99 -19.95
CA PRO A 285 2.14 -5.19 -18.59
C PRO A 285 3.02 -6.43 -18.39
N PHE A 286 3.00 -7.40 -19.32
CA PHE A 286 3.70 -8.69 -19.15
C PHE A 286 5.22 -8.53 -19.04
N GLY A 287 5.86 -7.88 -20.01
CA GLY A 287 7.32 -7.70 -20.02
C GLY A 287 7.81 -6.86 -18.84
N ILE A 288 7.04 -5.86 -18.45
CA ILE A 288 7.32 -5.02 -17.28
C ILE A 288 7.25 -5.84 -16.00
N SER A 289 6.17 -6.60 -15.85
CA SER A 289 5.96 -7.44 -14.67
C SER A 289 7.05 -8.49 -14.55
N LEU A 290 7.49 -9.07 -15.66
CA LEU A 290 8.60 -10.05 -15.67
C LEU A 290 9.89 -9.40 -15.16
N VAL A 291 10.31 -8.27 -15.72
CA VAL A 291 11.53 -7.58 -15.31
C VAL A 291 11.42 -7.08 -13.87
N GLY A 292 10.29 -6.45 -13.53
CA GLY A 292 10.06 -5.90 -12.19
C GLY A 292 10.05 -6.98 -11.11
N LEU A 293 9.31 -8.07 -11.29
CA LEU A 293 9.28 -9.18 -10.33
C LEU A 293 10.63 -9.89 -10.22
N SER A 294 11.38 -10.02 -11.34
CA SER A 294 12.75 -10.57 -11.30
C SER A 294 13.69 -9.69 -10.48
N ALA A 295 13.61 -8.36 -10.63
CA ALA A 295 14.40 -7.43 -9.82
C ALA A 295 14.02 -7.54 -8.32
N ILE A 296 12.72 -7.65 -8.00
CA ILE A 296 12.24 -7.83 -6.64
C ILE A 296 12.68 -9.17 -6.05
N LEU A 297 12.61 -10.25 -6.84
CA LEU A 297 13.09 -11.57 -6.41
C LEU A 297 14.58 -11.53 -6.08
N ALA A 298 15.40 -10.91 -6.95
CA ALA A 298 16.82 -10.70 -6.69
C ALA A 298 17.06 -9.87 -5.42
N ALA A 299 16.28 -8.81 -5.20
CA ALA A 299 16.36 -8.02 -3.97
C ALA A 299 16.08 -8.87 -2.72
N LEU A 300 15.02 -9.66 -2.73
CA LEU A 300 14.67 -10.53 -1.59
C LEU A 300 15.73 -11.62 -1.35
N ILE A 301 16.30 -12.20 -2.40
CA ILE A 301 17.40 -13.16 -2.29
C ILE A 301 18.61 -12.48 -1.63
N LEU A 302 19.00 -11.30 -2.10
CA LEU A 302 20.11 -10.55 -1.53
C LEU A 302 19.89 -10.23 -0.05
N LEU A 303 18.69 -9.76 0.33
CA LEU A 303 18.35 -9.48 1.73
C LEU A 303 18.34 -10.75 2.59
N ALA A 304 17.96 -11.90 2.02
CA ALA A 304 17.89 -13.17 2.75
C ALA A 304 19.27 -13.77 3.04
N ILE A 305 20.25 -13.56 2.16
CA ILE A 305 21.58 -14.19 2.27
C ILE A 305 22.68 -13.26 2.77
N SER A 306 22.42 -11.95 2.86
CA SER A 306 23.47 -10.95 3.06
C SER A 306 23.70 -10.57 4.52
N PRO A 307 24.96 -10.61 4.99
CA PRO A 307 25.35 -9.98 6.23
C PRO A 307 25.88 -8.53 6.04
N ARG A 308 25.95 -7.98 4.82
CA ARG A 308 26.67 -6.74 4.50
C ARG A 308 25.75 -5.64 4.02
N LEU A 309 26.00 -4.41 4.52
CA LEU A 309 25.20 -3.24 4.17
C LEU A 309 25.25 -2.90 2.68
N GLU A 310 26.39 -3.13 2.01
CA GLU A 310 26.53 -2.87 0.56
C GLU A 310 25.57 -3.73 -0.27
N ILE A 311 25.33 -4.95 0.17
CA ILE A 311 24.39 -5.86 -0.48
C ILE A 311 22.95 -5.43 -0.21
N ASP A 312 22.63 -4.96 1.02
CA ASP A 312 21.33 -4.39 1.32
C ASP A 312 21.05 -3.15 0.46
N LEU A 313 22.05 -2.31 0.20
CA LEU A 313 21.93 -1.15 -0.70
C LEU A 313 21.57 -1.59 -2.13
N VAL A 314 22.28 -2.58 -2.66
CA VAL A 314 21.96 -3.14 -4.00
C VAL A 314 20.56 -3.74 -4.02
N ALA A 315 20.18 -4.46 -2.98
CA ALA A 315 18.85 -5.04 -2.84
C ALA A 315 17.76 -3.94 -2.87
N MET A 316 17.94 -2.84 -2.14
CA MET A 316 16.96 -1.75 -2.10
C MET A 316 16.90 -0.95 -3.41
N ILE A 317 18.00 -0.86 -4.15
CA ILE A 317 18.01 -0.32 -5.53
C ILE A 317 17.18 -1.23 -6.44
N LEU A 318 17.42 -2.54 -6.44
CA LEU A 318 16.65 -3.50 -7.24
C LEU A 318 15.17 -3.50 -6.87
N TYR A 319 14.86 -3.42 -5.58
CA TYR A 319 13.50 -3.30 -5.09
C TYR A 319 12.83 -2.01 -5.60
N GLY A 320 13.53 -0.86 -5.57
CA GLY A 320 13.06 0.41 -6.12
C GLY A 320 12.81 0.37 -7.62
N VAL A 321 13.67 -0.30 -8.39
CA VAL A 321 13.47 -0.55 -9.83
C VAL A 321 12.20 -1.38 -10.04
N GLY A 322 12.05 -2.49 -9.33
CA GLY A 322 10.89 -3.37 -9.45
C GLY A 322 9.57 -2.66 -9.11
N TYR A 323 9.56 -1.92 -8.00
CA TYR A 323 8.40 -1.12 -7.57
C TYR A 323 8.04 -0.04 -8.60
N GLY A 324 9.03 0.75 -9.03
CA GLY A 324 8.86 1.83 -9.99
C GLY A 324 8.37 1.36 -11.37
N LEU A 325 8.64 0.11 -11.74
CA LEU A 325 8.13 -0.52 -12.96
C LEU A 325 6.71 -1.07 -12.79
N ILE A 326 6.47 -1.90 -11.76
CA ILE A 326 5.23 -2.68 -11.63
C ILE A 326 4.06 -1.81 -11.23
N PHE A 327 4.21 -0.95 -10.22
CA PHE A 327 3.09 -0.22 -9.63
C PHE A 327 2.34 0.66 -10.66
N PRO A 328 3.01 1.56 -11.43
CA PRO A 328 2.31 2.36 -12.42
C PRO A 328 1.77 1.52 -13.60
N ALA A 329 2.48 0.48 -14.01
CA ALA A 329 2.04 -0.40 -15.08
C ALA A 329 0.78 -1.19 -14.72
N ALA A 330 0.71 -1.70 -13.48
CA ALA A 330 -0.46 -2.43 -12.98
C ALA A 330 -1.67 -1.48 -12.82
N ALA A 331 -1.46 -0.30 -12.25
CA ALA A 331 -2.51 0.72 -12.14
C ALA A 331 -3.02 1.18 -13.53
N GLY A 332 -2.12 1.39 -14.48
CA GLY A 332 -2.44 1.72 -15.87
C GLY A 332 -3.21 0.61 -16.57
N ALA A 333 -2.82 -0.65 -16.40
CA ALA A 333 -3.52 -1.81 -16.98
C ALA A 333 -4.97 -1.91 -16.46
N VAL A 334 -5.20 -1.65 -15.17
CA VAL A 334 -6.54 -1.60 -14.57
C VAL A 334 -7.38 -0.48 -15.19
N ALA A 335 -6.79 0.71 -15.37
CA ALA A 335 -7.48 1.87 -15.91
C ALA A 335 -7.89 1.67 -17.39
N MET A 336 -7.01 1.01 -18.19
CA MET A 336 -7.22 0.81 -19.63
C MET A 336 -8.03 -0.45 -19.96
N ALA A 337 -7.99 -1.47 -19.11
CA ALA A 337 -8.54 -2.80 -19.40
C ALA A 337 -10.05 -2.91 -19.23
N THR A 338 -10.76 -1.85 -18.81
CA THR A 338 -12.13 -1.94 -18.36
C THR A 338 -13.04 -0.90 -18.99
N GLU A 339 -14.24 -1.33 -19.40
CA GLU A 339 -15.31 -0.43 -19.77
C GLU A 339 -15.73 0.47 -18.58
N PRO A 340 -16.33 1.65 -18.85
CA PRO A 340 -16.71 2.58 -17.80
C PRO A 340 -17.52 1.99 -16.65
N GLY A 341 -18.38 0.98 -16.93
CA GLY A 341 -19.19 0.28 -15.91
C GLY A 341 -18.46 -0.82 -15.13
N GLU A 342 -17.25 -1.20 -15.53
CA GLU A 342 -16.46 -2.29 -14.95
C GLU A 342 -15.26 -1.80 -14.12
N ARG A 343 -14.89 -0.54 -14.27
CA ARG A 343 -13.71 0.05 -13.62
C ARG A 343 -13.70 -0.10 -12.09
N GLY A 344 -14.85 0.05 -11.45
CA GLY A 344 -14.96 -0.12 -9.99
C GLY A 344 -14.63 -1.55 -9.55
N ARG A 345 -15.04 -2.57 -10.34
CA ARG A 345 -14.73 -3.97 -10.05
C ARG A 345 -13.27 -4.30 -10.32
N ALA A 346 -12.68 -3.75 -11.38
CA ALA A 346 -11.26 -3.93 -11.68
C ALA A 346 -10.37 -3.26 -10.63
N SER A 347 -10.74 -2.06 -10.16
CA SER A 347 -10.06 -1.41 -9.03
C SER A 347 -10.23 -2.22 -7.74
N GLY A 348 -11.41 -2.80 -7.50
CA GLY A 348 -11.63 -3.71 -6.38
C GLY A 348 -10.75 -4.96 -6.45
N ALA A 349 -10.60 -5.57 -7.64
CA ALA A 349 -9.68 -6.69 -7.85
C ALA A 349 -8.21 -6.29 -7.63
N PHE A 350 -7.82 -5.08 -8.06
CA PHE A 350 -6.49 -4.54 -7.81
C PHE A 350 -6.22 -4.37 -6.31
N ASN A 351 -7.13 -3.73 -5.58
CA ASN A 351 -7.01 -3.56 -4.14
C ASN A 351 -6.99 -4.91 -3.40
N LEU A 352 -7.81 -5.88 -3.85
CA LEU A 352 -7.79 -7.24 -3.32
C LEU A 352 -6.41 -7.88 -3.48
N SER A 353 -5.82 -7.81 -4.68
CA SER A 353 -4.48 -8.36 -4.94
C SER A 353 -3.40 -7.63 -4.13
N PHE A 354 -3.51 -6.31 -3.98
CA PHE A 354 -2.65 -5.46 -3.16
C PHE A 354 -2.71 -5.89 -1.69
N ASP A 355 -3.90 -5.89 -1.09
CA ASP A 355 -4.09 -6.19 0.33
C ASP A 355 -3.75 -7.64 0.69
N LEU A 356 -4.06 -8.59 -0.20
CA LEU A 356 -3.65 -9.99 -0.03
C LEU A 356 -2.13 -10.16 -0.13
N GLY A 357 -1.47 -9.47 -1.06
CA GLY A 357 -0.01 -9.53 -1.21
C GLY A 357 0.69 -9.03 0.04
N ILE A 358 0.41 -7.80 0.45
CA ILE A 358 1.07 -7.16 1.60
C ILE A 358 0.80 -7.90 2.92
N SER A 359 -0.30 -8.65 3.00
CA SER A 359 -0.62 -9.49 4.16
C SER A 359 0.07 -10.84 4.10
N ALA A 360 0.05 -11.51 2.94
CA ALA A 360 0.53 -12.87 2.79
C ALA A 360 2.07 -12.99 2.96
N GLY A 361 2.82 -12.00 2.45
CA GLY A 361 4.29 -11.99 2.55
C GLY A 361 4.80 -12.13 3.99
N PRO A 362 4.47 -11.18 4.88
CA PRO A 362 4.97 -11.20 6.25
C PRO A 362 4.34 -12.32 7.11
N ILE A 363 3.08 -12.70 6.89
CA ILE A 363 2.47 -13.84 7.59
C ILE A 363 3.25 -15.12 7.25
N LEU A 364 3.45 -15.40 5.97
CA LEU A 364 4.16 -16.59 5.53
C LEU A 364 5.62 -16.56 5.98
N GLY A 365 6.30 -15.41 5.88
CA GLY A 365 7.67 -15.23 6.32
C GLY A 365 7.83 -15.46 7.83
N GLY A 366 6.99 -14.84 8.64
CA GLY A 366 6.97 -15.02 10.08
C GLY A 366 6.65 -16.45 10.50
N THR A 367 5.69 -17.11 9.80
CA THR A 367 5.35 -18.51 10.04
C THR A 367 6.54 -19.44 9.73
N LEU A 368 7.15 -19.27 8.56
CA LEU A 368 8.28 -20.10 8.12
C LEU A 368 9.47 -19.95 9.06
N THR A 369 9.79 -18.75 9.49
CA THR A 369 10.89 -18.48 10.44
C THR A 369 10.62 -19.12 11.81
N THR A 370 9.36 -19.21 12.21
CA THR A 370 8.99 -19.87 13.48
C THR A 370 9.06 -21.39 13.40
N LEU A 371 8.72 -21.97 12.24
CA LEU A 371 8.64 -23.43 12.05
C LEU A 371 9.98 -24.04 11.60
N ILE A 372 10.80 -23.30 10.87
CA ILE A 372 12.02 -23.83 10.21
C ILE A 372 13.22 -22.98 10.63
N VAL A 373 14.08 -23.56 11.44
CA VAL A 373 15.32 -22.91 11.90
C VAL A 373 16.23 -22.60 10.71
N GLY A 374 16.78 -21.39 10.67
CA GLY A 374 17.68 -20.92 9.61
C GLY A 374 17.00 -20.23 8.42
N LEU A 375 15.68 -20.20 8.35
CA LEU A 375 14.99 -19.36 7.38
C LEU A 375 14.90 -17.91 7.87
N THR A 376 15.03 -16.98 6.94
CA THR A 376 14.84 -15.56 7.21
C THR A 376 13.37 -15.17 7.02
N PRO A 377 12.87 -14.11 7.69
CA PRO A 377 11.50 -13.63 7.49
C PRO A 377 11.18 -13.15 6.07
N PHE A 378 12.21 -12.92 5.24
CA PHE A 378 12.04 -12.60 3.82
C PHE A 378 11.60 -13.79 2.96
N SER A 379 11.71 -15.03 3.48
CA SER A 379 11.33 -16.27 2.80
C SER A 379 9.89 -16.26 2.31
N GLY A 380 8.95 -15.65 3.05
CA GLY A 380 7.55 -15.55 2.65
C GLY A 380 7.37 -14.75 1.37
N GLY A 381 7.93 -13.54 1.33
CA GLY A 381 7.93 -12.69 0.13
C GLY A 381 8.65 -13.37 -1.04
N LEU A 382 9.80 -13.99 -0.79
CA LEU A 382 10.59 -14.71 -1.79
C LEU A 382 9.77 -15.83 -2.48
N LEU A 383 9.13 -16.69 -1.72
CA LEU A 383 8.29 -17.76 -2.25
C LEU A 383 7.10 -17.23 -3.06
N LEU A 384 6.43 -16.17 -2.57
CA LEU A 384 5.28 -15.61 -3.26
C LEU A 384 5.68 -14.88 -4.55
N VAL A 385 6.79 -14.16 -4.57
CA VAL A 385 7.32 -13.50 -5.78
C VAL A 385 7.80 -14.54 -6.80
N ALA A 386 8.51 -15.59 -6.36
CA ALA A 386 8.91 -16.69 -7.22
C ALA A 386 7.69 -17.41 -7.81
N GLY A 387 6.66 -17.69 -7.00
CA GLY A 387 5.39 -18.24 -7.45
C GLY A 387 4.69 -17.35 -8.46
N ALA A 388 4.65 -16.04 -8.24
CA ALA A 388 4.09 -15.08 -9.18
C ALA A 388 4.86 -15.08 -10.52
N LEU A 389 6.19 -15.14 -10.49
CA LEU A 389 7.01 -15.26 -11.70
C LEU A 389 6.75 -16.55 -12.49
N LEU A 390 6.63 -17.68 -11.80
CA LEU A 390 6.31 -18.97 -12.44
C LEU A 390 4.91 -18.99 -13.05
N LEU A 391 3.94 -18.32 -12.42
CA LEU A 391 2.57 -18.24 -12.91
C LEU A 391 2.40 -17.18 -14.01
N LEU A 392 3.30 -16.20 -14.11
CA LEU A 392 3.17 -15.09 -15.05
C LEU A 392 3.02 -15.53 -16.51
N PRO A 393 3.81 -16.50 -17.06
CA PRO A 393 3.62 -17.00 -18.41
C PRO A 393 2.27 -17.69 -18.62
N ILE A 394 1.78 -18.39 -17.61
CA ILE A 394 0.48 -19.12 -17.67
C ILE A 394 -0.66 -18.12 -17.71
N VAL A 395 -0.63 -17.13 -16.81
CA VAL A 395 -1.64 -16.08 -16.70
C VAL A 395 -1.59 -15.14 -17.90
N GLY A 396 -0.41 -14.95 -18.49
CA GLY A 396 -0.16 -14.13 -19.67
C GLY A 396 -0.50 -14.80 -21.00
N ARG A 397 -0.93 -16.07 -21.04
CA ARG A 397 -1.41 -16.69 -22.27
C ARG A 397 -2.78 -16.15 -22.66
N GLU A 398 -2.98 -15.92 -23.95
CA GLU A 398 -4.32 -15.66 -24.48
C GLU A 398 -5.14 -16.96 -24.34
N ARG A 399 -6.29 -16.87 -23.69
CA ARG A 399 -7.27 -17.96 -23.73
C ARG A 399 -8.03 -17.80 -25.05
N SER A 400 -7.75 -18.70 -25.99
CA SER A 400 -8.55 -18.91 -27.21
C SER A 400 -10.03 -19.14 -26.91
#